data_287199f3b18f118ad1e4f66b1d69411d
#
_entry.id   287199f3b18f118ad1e4f66b1d69411d
#
_cell.length_a   1.000
_cell.length_b   1.000
_cell.length_c   1.000
_cell.angle_alpha   90.00
_cell.angle_beta   90.00
_cell.angle_gamma   90.00
#
_symmetry.space_group_name_H-M   'P 1'
#
loop_
_entity.id
_entity.type
_entity.pdbx_description
1 polymer ?
#
loop_
_entity_poly.entity_id
_entity_poly.type
_entity_poly.pdbx_seq_one_letter_code
_entity_poly.pdbx_strand_id
1 'polypeptide(L)'
;MEESKIEYDKIKSIPAKKWDQLSQKKIFFGHQSVGNNILKGIKSLMKENSDIQLNITEISEGSELPEGIFAHTHIGKNEDPQSKINAFVRFMENGLGNNADFAFFKFCFVDIDSRTDIEKLFNAYKTNMAQLKKKYPETTIIHFTVPLLRKSEPSFKQWLKGLFGKTDGFFADKHNVQRNEFNELIVREYSGSEPVFDLAEIESVYPYGSRETFTADGKTYYSLVPEYTNDGG
;
A
#
# COMPACT_ATOMS: atom_id res chain seq x y z
N MET A 1 18.54 -16.44 -6.56
CA MET A 1 17.93 -16.87 -7.84
C MET A 1 16.91 -18.02 -7.69
N GLU A 2 17.04 -18.86 -6.67
CA GLU A 2 16.09 -19.98 -6.44
C GLU A 2 14.81 -19.52 -5.70
N GLU A 3 14.89 -18.49 -4.89
CA GLU A 3 13.82 -17.99 -4.02
C GLU A 3 12.77 -17.13 -4.77
N SER A 4 13.17 -16.32 -5.74
CA SER A 4 12.22 -15.64 -6.64
C SER A 4 11.36 -16.63 -7.45
N LYS A 5 11.84 -17.87 -7.59
CA LYS A 5 11.17 -18.93 -8.33
C LYS A 5 9.95 -19.51 -7.58
N ILE A 6 10.00 -19.55 -6.24
CA ILE A 6 8.92 -20.13 -5.41
C ILE A 6 7.67 -19.22 -5.38
N GLU A 7 7.83 -17.91 -5.29
CA GLU A 7 6.69 -16.98 -5.36
C GLU A 7 6.10 -16.90 -6.77
N TYR A 8 6.93 -17.02 -7.79
CA TYR A 8 6.52 -17.11 -9.18
C TYR A 8 5.68 -18.36 -9.46
N ASP A 9 5.99 -19.47 -8.82
CA ASP A 9 5.23 -20.71 -8.98
C ASP A 9 3.82 -20.62 -8.37
N LYS A 10 3.62 -19.81 -7.30
CA LYS A 10 2.29 -19.53 -6.73
C LYS A 10 1.40 -18.76 -7.71
N ILE A 11 1.95 -17.75 -8.39
CA ILE A 11 1.21 -16.98 -9.41
C ILE A 11 0.82 -17.86 -10.59
N LYS A 12 1.73 -18.73 -11.05
CA LYS A 12 1.47 -19.70 -12.13
C LYS A 12 0.43 -20.75 -11.76
N SER A 13 0.24 -21.04 -10.47
CA SER A 13 -0.79 -21.97 -10.00
C SER A 13 -2.21 -21.38 -10.03
N ILE A 14 -2.36 -20.08 -10.24
CA ILE A 14 -3.67 -19.44 -10.36
C ILE A 14 -4.26 -19.78 -11.72
N PRO A 15 -5.46 -20.40 -11.77
CA PRO A 15 -6.08 -20.77 -13.03
C PRO A 15 -6.30 -19.58 -13.97
N ALA A 16 -6.05 -19.75 -15.28
CA ALA A 16 -6.26 -18.73 -16.32
C ALA A 16 -7.66 -18.09 -16.23
N LYS A 17 -8.70 -18.90 -15.92
CA LYS A 17 -10.06 -18.39 -15.71
C LYS A 17 -10.16 -17.30 -14.63
N LYS A 18 -9.31 -17.32 -13.62
CA LYS A 18 -9.31 -16.28 -12.59
C LYS A 18 -8.72 -14.98 -13.12
N TRP A 19 -7.69 -15.07 -13.96
CA TRP A 19 -7.13 -13.92 -14.65
C TRP A 19 -8.11 -13.32 -15.65
N ASP A 20 -8.83 -14.15 -16.40
CA ASP A 20 -9.93 -13.70 -17.28
C ASP A 20 -11.00 -12.96 -16.50
N GLN A 21 -11.42 -13.50 -15.34
CA GLN A 21 -12.41 -12.83 -14.48
C GLN A 21 -11.88 -11.48 -13.97
N LEU A 22 -10.60 -11.38 -13.60
CA LEU A 22 -9.99 -10.14 -13.15
C LEU A 22 -9.88 -9.13 -14.27
N SER A 23 -9.54 -9.57 -15.49
CA SER A 23 -9.39 -8.69 -16.65
C SER A 23 -10.69 -8.01 -17.11
N GLN A 24 -11.86 -8.52 -16.67
CA GLN A 24 -13.16 -7.92 -16.94
C GLN A 24 -13.59 -6.91 -15.87
N LYS A 25 -12.81 -6.75 -14.78
CA LYS A 25 -13.17 -5.91 -13.66
C LYS A 25 -12.78 -4.44 -13.87
N LYS A 26 -13.59 -3.56 -13.33
CA LYS A 26 -13.31 -2.12 -13.23
C LYS A 26 -12.63 -1.85 -11.91
N ILE A 27 -11.31 -1.63 -11.94
CA ILE A 27 -10.47 -1.46 -10.74
C ILE A 27 -9.97 -0.03 -10.71
N PHE A 28 -10.04 0.63 -9.55
CA PHE A 28 -9.46 1.94 -9.32
C PHE A 28 -8.38 1.90 -8.24
N PHE A 29 -7.18 2.37 -8.54
CA PHE A 29 -6.04 2.48 -7.65
C PHE A 29 -5.53 3.91 -7.50
N GLY A 30 -5.78 4.51 -6.34
CA GLY A 30 -5.21 5.80 -5.96
C GLY A 30 -3.85 5.64 -5.27
N HIS A 31 -2.80 6.33 -5.74
CA HIS A 31 -1.45 6.14 -5.21
C HIS A 31 -0.57 7.39 -5.31
N GLN A 32 0.69 7.23 -4.91
CA GLN A 32 1.83 8.10 -5.20
C GLN A 32 3.03 7.21 -5.63
N SER A 33 4.26 7.68 -5.52
CA SER A 33 5.49 7.07 -6.07
C SER A 33 5.62 5.55 -5.89
N VAL A 34 5.44 5.02 -4.67
CA VAL A 34 5.51 3.56 -4.40
C VAL A 34 4.46 2.78 -5.19
N GLY A 35 3.30 3.38 -5.48
CA GLY A 35 2.29 2.76 -6.35
C GLY A 35 2.80 2.54 -7.78
N ASN A 36 3.66 3.43 -8.29
CA ASN A 36 4.31 3.20 -9.58
C ASN A 36 5.19 1.94 -9.57
N ASN A 37 5.83 1.63 -8.45
CA ASN A 37 6.63 0.40 -8.31
C ASN A 37 5.72 -0.84 -8.36
N ILE A 38 4.56 -0.81 -7.68
CA ILE A 38 3.55 -1.86 -7.77
C ILE A 38 3.09 -2.05 -9.22
N LEU A 39 2.74 -0.96 -9.91
CA LEU A 39 2.31 -1.04 -11.33
C LEU A 39 3.40 -1.57 -12.26
N LYS A 40 4.67 -1.21 -12.02
CA LYS A 40 5.81 -1.78 -12.76
C LYS A 40 5.92 -3.28 -12.49
N GLY A 41 5.76 -3.73 -11.25
CA GLY A 41 5.75 -5.13 -10.88
C GLY A 41 4.64 -5.90 -11.60
N ILE A 42 3.41 -5.39 -11.61
CA ILE A 42 2.28 -6.00 -12.34
C ILE A 42 2.61 -6.10 -13.84
N LYS A 43 3.12 -5.03 -14.45
CA LYS A 43 3.51 -5.04 -15.88
C LYS A 43 4.63 -6.04 -16.18
N SER A 44 5.54 -6.28 -15.23
CA SER A 44 6.56 -7.34 -15.40
C SER A 44 5.94 -8.73 -15.33
N LEU A 45 5.04 -8.97 -14.38
CA LEU A 45 4.28 -10.23 -14.30
C LEU A 45 3.48 -10.53 -15.56
N MET A 46 2.84 -9.51 -16.15
CA MET A 46 2.12 -9.65 -17.43
C MET A 46 3.03 -10.07 -18.58
N LYS A 47 4.30 -9.62 -18.59
CA LYS A 47 5.26 -10.04 -19.63
C LYS A 47 5.71 -11.48 -19.46
N GLU A 48 5.74 -11.97 -18.25
CA GLU A 48 6.26 -13.31 -17.87
C GLU A 48 5.15 -14.36 -17.81
N ASN A 49 3.89 -13.93 -17.67
CA ASN A 49 2.71 -14.79 -17.66
C ASN A 49 1.63 -14.20 -18.58
N SER A 50 1.46 -14.80 -19.75
CA SER A 50 0.50 -14.35 -20.78
C SER A 50 -0.97 -14.47 -20.35
N ASP A 51 -1.27 -15.24 -19.30
CA ASP A 51 -2.63 -15.33 -18.75
C ASP A 51 -3.04 -14.06 -18.02
N ILE A 52 -2.06 -13.24 -17.59
CA ILE A 52 -2.32 -11.98 -16.90
C ILE A 52 -2.44 -10.87 -17.94
N GLN A 53 -3.68 -10.48 -18.26
CA GLN A 53 -3.96 -9.43 -19.21
C GLN A 53 -4.80 -8.32 -18.54
N LEU A 54 -4.15 -7.24 -18.11
CA LEU A 54 -4.81 -6.10 -17.50
C LEU A 54 -4.60 -4.84 -18.35
N ASN A 55 -5.68 -4.12 -18.60
CA ASN A 55 -5.63 -2.80 -19.24
C ASN A 55 -5.32 -1.73 -18.18
N ILE A 56 -4.04 -1.47 -17.94
CA ILE A 56 -3.57 -0.51 -16.91
C ILE A 56 -3.48 0.88 -17.53
N THR A 57 -4.36 1.77 -17.09
CA THR A 57 -4.53 3.11 -17.67
C THR A 57 -4.56 4.18 -16.57
N GLU A 58 -3.81 5.26 -16.76
CA GLU A 58 -3.89 6.44 -15.91
C GLU A 58 -5.14 7.26 -16.28
N ILE A 59 -5.90 7.68 -15.25
CA ILE A 59 -7.14 8.44 -15.43
C ILE A 59 -7.11 9.77 -14.68
N SER A 60 -7.99 10.66 -15.10
CA SER A 60 -8.29 11.93 -14.38
C SER A 60 -9.60 11.83 -13.61
N GLU A 61 -9.83 12.78 -12.72
CA GLU A 61 -11.11 12.91 -12.02
C GLU A 61 -12.27 13.12 -13.01
N GLY A 62 -13.36 12.42 -12.79
CA GLY A 62 -14.53 12.45 -13.68
C GLY A 62 -14.43 11.55 -14.91
N SER A 63 -13.35 10.75 -15.04
CA SER A 63 -13.26 9.74 -16.11
C SER A 63 -14.26 8.62 -15.90
N GLU A 64 -14.85 8.14 -16.98
CA GLU A 64 -15.63 6.89 -16.98
C GLU A 64 -14.70 5.68 -16.97
N LEU A 65 -15.12 4.60 -16.31
CA LEU A 65 -14.41 3.32 -16.32
C LEU A 65 -15.05 2.38 -17.34
N PRO A 66 -14.40 2.11 -18.49
CA PRO A 66 -14.85 1.06 -19.38
C PRO A 66 -14.66 -0.32 -18.72
N GLU A 67 -15.35 -1.33 -19.26
CA GLU A 67 -15.15 -2.72 -18.83
C GLU A 67 -13.69 -3.14 -18.95
N GLY A 68 -13.22 -3.92 -17.97
CA GLY A 68 -11.89 -4.50 -18.01
C GLY A 68 -10.74 -3.49 -17.86
N ILE A 69 -10.93 -2.45 -17.08
CA ILE A 69 -9.88 -1.44 -16.81
C ILE A 69 -9.27 -1.59 -15.42
N PHE A 70 -7.96 -1.55 -15.34
CA PHE A 70 -7.22 -1.23 -14.12
C PHE A 70 -6.81 0.25 -14.19
N ALA A 71 -7.71 1.11 -13.71
CA ALA A 71 -7.50 2.54 -13.67
C ALA A 71 -6.62 2.94 -12.49
N HIS A 72 -5.70 3.87 -12.68
CA HIS A 72 -4.90 4.43 -11.60
C HIS A 72 -4.67 5.92 -11.76
N THR A 73 -4.33 6.58 -10.65
CA THR A 73 -3.93 7.99 -10.67
C THR A 73 -3.16 8.37 -9.40
N HIS A 74 -2.42 9.46 -9.49
CA HIS A 74 -1.83 10.08 -8.32
C HIS A 74 -2.88 10.83 -7.53
N ILE A 75 -3.00 10.55 -6.23
CA ILE A 75 -3.98 11.19 -5.34
C ILE A 75 -3.31 11.90 -4.17
N GLY A 76 -3.87 13.05 -3.80
CA GLY A 76 -3.40 13.85 -2.66
C GLY A 76 -1.93 14.27 -2.77
N LYS A 77 -1.34 14.61 -1.63
CA LYS A 77 0.05 15.06 -1.52
C LYS A 77 0.80 14.14 -0.56
N ASN A 78 2.09 13.92 -0.83
CA ASN A 78 2.98 13.26 0.13
C ASN A 78 3.11 14.13 1.39
N GLU A 79 3.28 13.50 2.55
CA GLU A 79 3.33 14.13 3.88
C GLU A 79 2.01 14.78 4.31
N ASP A 80 0.94 14.55 3.56
CA ASP A 80 -0.42 15.02 3.89
C ASP A 80 -1.42 13.85 3.69
N PRO A 81 -1.48 12.92 4.65
CA PRO A 81 -2.35 11.74 4.56
C PRO A 81 -3.84 12.12 4.45
N GLN A 82 -4.26 13.21 5.09
CA GLN A 82 -5.64 13.67 4.99
C GLN A 82 -6.02 14.06 3.55
N SER A 83 -5.10 14.68 2.82
CA SER A 83 -5.34 15.03 1.42
C SER A 83 -5.57 13.81 0.53
N LYS A 84 -4.95 12.65 0.87
CA LYS A 84 -5.15 11.39 0.14
C LYS A 84 -6.53 10.80 0.41
N ILE A 85 -6.97 10.80 1.68
CA ILE A 85 -8.34 10.40 2.03
C ILE A 85 -9.35 11.28 1.27
N ASN A 86 -9.20 12.59 1.33
CA ASN A 86 -10.10 13.54 0.69
C ASN A 86 -10.11 13.36 -0.85
N ALA A 87 -8.95 13.13 -1.46
CA ALA A 87 -8.86 12.89 -2.89
C ALA A 87 -9.54 11.58 -3.28
N PHE A 88 -9.33 10.50 -2.54
CA PHE A 88 -10.01 9.22 -2.79
C PHE A 88 -11.54 9.38 -2.70
N VAL A 89 -12.04 10.01 -1.64
CA VAL A 89 -13.48 10.30 -1.49
C VAL A 89 -14.00 11.07 -2.69
N ARG A 90 -13.31 12.11 -3.13
CA ARG A 90 -13.72 12.94 -4.28
C ARG A 90 -13.77 12.13 -5.58
N PHE A 91 -12.79 11.26 -5.85
CA PHE A 91 -12.81 10.37 -7.01
C PHE A 91 -14.02 9.43 -6.97
N MET A 92 -14.30 8.84 -5.81
CA MET A 92 -15.47 7.98 -5.63
C MET A 92 -16.78 8.73 -5.85
N GLU A 93 -16.90 9.95 -5.33
CA GLU A 93 -18.10 10.78 -5.46
C GLU A 93 -18.32 11.33 -6.86
N ASN A 94 -17.25 11.55 -7.63
CA ASN A 94 -17.31 12.10 -8.98
C ASN A 94 -17.38 11.02 -10.07
N GLY A 95 -18.01 9.89 -9.76
CA GLY A 95 -18.39 8.87 -10.75
C GLY A 95 -17.86 7.47 -10.50
N LEU A 96 -16.71 7.30 -9.82
CA LEU A 96 -16.13 5.96 -9.66
C LEU A 96 -16.93 5.08 -8.69
N GLY A 97 -17.57 5.67 -7.68
CA GLY A 97 -18.30 4.93 -6.65
C GLY A 97 -19.45 4.06 -7.14
N ASN A 98 -20.07 4.41 -8.27
CA ASN A 98 -21.13 3.59 -8.89
C ASN A 98 -20.61 2.76 -10.07
N ASN A 99 -19.35 2.91 -10.45
CA ASN A 99 -18.79 2.31 -11.65
C ASN A 99 -17.66 1.32 -11.39
N ALA A 100 -16.95 1.42 -10.27
CA ALA A 100 -15.86 0.51 -9.95
C ALA A 100 -16.39 -0.78 -9.29
N ASP A 101 -15.86 -1.94 -9.69
CA ASP A 101 -16.04 -3.19 -8.93
C ASP A 101 -15.16 -3.17 -7.67
N PHE A 102 -13.92 -2.68 -7.83
CA PHE A 102 -12.94 -2.55 -6.75
C PHE A 102 -12.33 -1.17 -6.73
N ALA A 103 -12.22 -0.58 -5.55
CA ALA A 103 -11.55 0.70 -5.37
C ALA A 103 -10.65 0.66 -4.13
N PHE A 104 -9.45 1.20 -4.26
CA PHE A 104 -8.50 1.28 -3.17
C PHE A 104 -7.48 2.39 -3.36
N PHE A 105 -6.91 2.81 -2.27
CA PHE A 105 -5.73 3.66 -2.29
C PHE A 105 -4.75 3.25 -1.20
N LYS A 106 -3.52 3.68 -1.33
CA LYS A 106 -2.51 3.47 -0.30
C LYS A 106 -1.82 4.77 0.10
N PHE A 107 -1.53 4.89 1.36
CA PHE A 107 -0.58 5.88 1.86
C PHE A 107 0.84 5.56 1.39
N CYS A 108 1.71 6.57 1.32
CA CYS A 108 3.15 6.37 1.22
C CYS A 108 3.77 6.29 2.62
N PHE A 109 4.96 5.71 2.71
CA PHE A 109 5.71 5.69 3.96
C PHE A 109 5.96 7.11 4.53
N VAL A 110 6.08 8.12 3.66
CA VAL A 110 6.30 9.52 4.09
C VAL A 110 5.07 10.18 4.72
N ASP A 111 3.89 9.58 4.57
CA ASP A 111 2.63 10.15 5.09
C ASP A 111 2.46 9.92 6.59
N ILE A 112 3.18 8.95 7.16
CA ILE A 112 3.11 8.60 8.57
C ILE A 112 4.52 8.62 9.16
N ASP A 113 4.71 9.52 10.10
CA ASP A 113 5.96 9.70 10.82
C ASP A 113 5.72 9.78 12.35
N SER A 114 6.79 9.95 13.14
CA SER A 114 6.73 10.01 14.60
C SER A 114 5.92 11.19 15.17
N ARG A 115 5.42 12.10 14.35
CA ARG A 115 4.60 13.26 14.73
C ARG A 115 3.13 13.04 14.37
N THR A 116 2.83 11.97 13.62
CA THR A 116 1.47 11.69 13.15
C THR A 116 0.59 11.28 14.33
N ASP A 117 -0.53 11.96 14.49
CA ASP A 117 -1.60 11.52 15.40
C ASP A 117 -2.37 10.37 14.73
N ILE A 118 -1.95 9.15 15.05
CA ILE A 118 -2.42 7.91 14.44
C ILE A 118 -3.91 7.69 14.69
N GLU A 119 -4.36 7.90 15.92
CA GLU A 119 -5.78 7.70 16.27
C GLU A 119 -6.67 8.66 15.48
N LYS A 120 -6.28 9.91 15.37
CA LYS A 120 -7.01 10.92 14.58
C LYS A 120 -7.04 10.56 13.11
N LEU A 121 -5.88 10.16 12.55
CA LEU A 121 -5.79 9.77 11.14
C LEU A 121 -6.62 8.52 10.85
N PHE A 122 -6.52 7.51 11.72
CA PHE A 122 -7.28 6.28 11.57
C PHE A 122 -8.80 6.53 11.67
N ASN A 123 -9.24 7.35 12.62
CA ASN A 123 -10.65 7.70 12.75
C ASN A 123 -11.18 8.45 11.52
N ALA A 124 -10.38 9.35 10.94
CA ALA A 124 -10.72 10.02 9.70
C ALA A 124 -10.83 9.02 8.54
N TYR A 125 -9.85 8.10 8.40
CA TYR A 125 -9.88 7.04 7.41
C TYR A 125 -11.14 6.17 7.55
N LYS A 126 -11.36 5.59 8.75
CA LYS A 126 -12.48 4.71 9.07
C LYS A 126 -13.83 5.36 8.77
N THR A 127 -14.02 6.61 9.19
CA THR A 127 -15.25 7.35 8.97
C THR A 127 -15.55 7.53 7.47
N ASN A 128 -14.54 7.93 6.70
CA ASN A 128 -14.71 8.13 5.26
C ASN A 128 -14.97 6.81 4.52
N MET A 129 -14.24 5.73 4.86
CA MET A 129 -14.46 4.42 4.23
C MET A 129 -15.86 3.87 4.54
N ALA A 130 -16.33 4.00 5.78
CA ALA A 130 -17.70 3.60 6.17
C ALA A 130 -18.79 4.40 5.43
N GLN A 131 -18.57 5.71 5.22
CA GLN A 131 -19.50 6.55 4.44
C GLN A 131 -19.53 6.12 2.97
N LEU A 132 -18.36 5.89 2.35
CA LEU A 132 -18.28 5.43 0.97
C LEU A 132 -18.93 4.07 0.78
N LYS A 133 -18.67 3.12 1.67
CA LYS A 133 -19.29 1.78 1.64
C LYS A 133 -20.80 1.85 1.75
N LYS A 134 -21.34 2.72 2.63
CA LYS A 134 -22.78 2.94 2.74
C LYS A 134 -23.37 3.56 1.48
N LYS A 135 -22.66 4.49 0.86
CA LYS A 135 -23.10 5.23 -0.32
C LYS A 135 -23.01 4.39 -1.60
N TYR A 136 -22.00 3.53 -1.70
CA TYR A 136 -21.65 2.73 -2.87
C TYR A 136 -21.50 1.24 -2.50
N PRO A 137 -22.61 0.56 -2.12
CA PRO A 137 -22.57 -0.80 -1.57
C PRO A 137 -22.09 -1.86 -2.58
N GLU A 138 -22.20 -1.59 -3.88
CA GLU A 138 -21.76 -2.50 -4.95
C GLU A 138 -20.23 -2.42 -5.22
N THR A 139 -19.56 -1.36 -4.76
CA THR A 139 -18.12 -1.22 -4.90
C THR A 139 -17.40 -1.81 -3.71
N THR A 140 -16.55 -2.77 -3.95
CA THR A 140 -15.68 -3.34 -2.91
C THR A 140 -14.49 -2.41 -2.66
N ILE A 141 -14.40 -1.86 -1.44
CA ILE A 141 -13.22 -1.11 -1.00
C ILE A 141 -12.19 -2.11 -0.45
N ILE A 142 -10.95 -2.03 -0.93
CA ILE A 142 -9.83 -2.83 -0.43
C ILE A 142 -8.94 -1.92 0.44
N HIS A 143 -8.70 -2.33 1.68
CA HIS A 143 -7.87 -1.59 2.61
C HIS A 143 -6.40 -1.98 2.44
N PHE A 144 -5.51 -0.99 2.38
CA PHE A 144 -4.07 -1.21 2.24
C PHE A 144 -3.35 -0.78 3.51
N THR A 145 -2.42 -1.60 3.96
CA THR A 145 -1.45 -1.17 4.97
C THR A 145 -0.41 -0.22 4.36
N VAL A 146 0.17 0.61 5.20
CA VAL A 146 1.20 1.59 4.83
C VAL A 146 2.52 0.87 4.63
N PRO A 147 3.25 1.13 3.53
CA PRO A 147 4.55 0.51 3.32
C PRO A 147 5.54 0.90 4.41
N LEU A 148 6.40 -0.05 4.74
CA LEU A 148 7.47 0.11 5.71
C LEU A 148 8.75 0.59 5.03
N LEU A 149 9.69 1.06 5.83
CA LEU A 149 11.07 1.28 5.41
C LEU A 149 11.98 0.25 6.09
N ARG A 150 13.15 0.03 5.52
CA ARG A 150 14.16 -0.81 6.18
C ARG A 150 14.54 -0.18 7.52
N LYS A 151 14.88 -1.03 8.50
CA LYS A 151 15.40 -0.57 9.80
C LYS A 151 16.67 0.25 9.61
N SER A 152 16.88 1.19 10.52
CA SER A 152 18.10 1.97 10.57
C SER A 152 19.29 1.07 10.91
N GLU A 153 20.33 1.09 10.07
CA GLU A 153 21.57 0.47 10.44
C GLU A 153 22.36 1.38 11.40
N PRO A 154 22.97 0.83 12.46
CA PRO A 154 23.87 1.61 13.33
C PRO A 154 25.03 2.15 12.50
N SER A 155 24.98 3.41 12.15
CA SER A 155 26.06 4.08 11.40
C SER A 155 26.71 5.10 12.27
N PHE A 156 28.05 5.09 12.35
CA PHE A 156 28.86 6.14 13.00
C PHE A 156 28.52 7.54 12.48
N LYS A 157 28.11 7.65 11.20
CA LYS A 157 27.65 8.91 10.60
C LYS A 157 26.30 9.37 11.16
N GLN A 158 25.40 8.45 11.51
CA GLN A 158 24.12 8.79 12.17
C GLN A 158 24.33 9.23 13.61
N TRP A 159 25.24 8.56 14.33
CA TRP A 159 25.63 8.98 15.67
C TRP A 159 26.23 10.39 15.70
N LEU A 160 27.11 10.73 14.74
CA LEU A 160 27.66 12.09 14.57
C LEU A 160 26.58 13.12 14.21
N LYS A 161 25.58 12.77 13.35
CA LYS A 161 24.47 13.67 13.01
C LYS A 161 23.58 13.97 14.20
N GLY A 162 23.37 13.00 15.10
CA GLY A 162 22.62 13.18 16.34
C GLY A 162 23.29 14.19 17.29
N LEU A 163 24.62 14.23 17.34
CA LEU A 163 25.39 15.21 18.12
C LEU A 163 25.23 16.65 17.61
N PHE A 164 24.92 16.83 16.33
CA PHE A 164 24.75 18.14 15.68
C PHE A 164 23.28 18.56 15.51
N GLY A 165 22.32 17.88 16.18
CA GLY A 165 20.90 18.28 16.18
C GLY A 165 20.21 18.21 14.81
N LYS A 166 20.79 17.50 13.82
CA LYS A 166 20.13 17.29 12.53
C LYS A 166 19.03 16.26 12.71
N THR A 167 17.80 16.66 12.34
CA THR A 167 16.61 15.81 12.38
C THR A 167 16.83 14.51 11.61
N ASP A 168 16.46 13.40 12.24
CA ASP A 168 16.38 12.10 11.58
C ASP A 168 15.45 12.22 10.38
N GLY A 169 15.93 11.80 9.20
CA GLY A 169 15.10 11.73 8.00
C GLY A 169 14.03 10.65 8.14
N PHE A 170 13.18 10.46 7.12
CA PHE A 170 12.09 9.47 7.09
C PHE A 170 12.52 8.02 7.38
N PHE A 171 13.81 7.73 7.38
CA PHE A 171 14.41 6.41 7.59
C PHE A 171 14.67 6.06 9.07
N ALA A 172 14.26 6.89 10.03
CA ALA A 172 14.43 6.55 11.44
C ALA A 172 13.39 5.51 11.90
N ASP A 173 13.82 4.54 12.71
CA ASP A 173 12.96 3.45 13.22
C ASP A 173 11.70 3.95 13.94
N LYS A 174 11.78 5.10 14.64
CA LYS A 174 10.61 5.73 15.27
C LYS A 174 9.45 6.03 14.30
N HIS A 175 9.75 6.27 13.01
CA HIS A 175 8.72 6.46 12.00
C HIS A 175 8.10 5.12 11.57
N ASN A 176 8.91 4.05 11.53
CA ASN A 176 8.39 2.71 11.30
C ASN A 176 7.52 2.22 12.46
N VAL A 177 7.80 2.60 13.71
CA VAL A 177 6.91 2.35 14.84
C VAL A 177 5.51 2.86 14.53
N GLN A 178 5.39 4.13 14.14
CA GLN A 178 4.10 4.75 13.83
C GLN A 178 3.38 4.09 12.64
N ARG A 179 4.12 3.68 11.61
CA ARG A 179 3.55 2.94 10.46
C ARG A 179 3.01 1.57 10.90
N ASN A 180 3.75 0.83 11.71
CA ASN A 180 3.29 -0.44 12.28
C ASN A 180 2.02 -0.28 13.11
N GLU A 181 1.97 0.72 14.00
CA GLU A 181 0.81 0.98 14.85
C GLU A 181 -0.43 1.34 14.02
N PHE A 182 -0.28 2.16 12.99
CA PHE A 182 -1.38 2.44 12.04
C PHE A 182 -1.81 1.18 11.29
N ASN A 183 -0.88 0.36 10.84
CA ASN A 183 -1.15 -0.90 10.15
C ASN A 183 -1.88 -1.90 11.06
N GLU A 184 -1.49 -2.00 12.34
CA GLU A 184 -2.21 -2.79 13.34
C GLU A 184 -3.68 -2.36 13.48
N LEU A 185 -3.97 -1.04 13.41
CA LEU A 185 -5.34 -0.53 13.43
C LEU A 185 -6.13 -0.94 12.18
N ILE A 186 -5.54 -0.83 10.99
CA ILE A 186 -6.17 -1.24 9.71
C ILE A 186 -6.49 -2.75 9.76
N VAL A 187 -5.51 -3.58 10.09
CA VAL A 187 -5.68 -5.03 10.12
C VAL A 187 -6.73 -5.43 11.15
N ARG A 188 -6.66 -4.88 12.36
CA ARG A 188 -7.61 -5.19 13.44
C ARG A 188 -9.06 -4.80 13.11
N GLU A 189 -9.26 -3.67 12.43
CA GLU A 189 -10.60 -3.18 12.10
C GLU A 189 -11.25 -3.96 10.96
N TYR A 190 -10.47 -4.28 9.92
CA TYR A 190 -11.04 -4.75 8.66
C TYR A 190 -10.84 -6.24 8.37
N SER A 191 -9.78 -6.88 8.90
CA SER A 191 -9.55 -8.30 8.62
C SER A 191 -10.71 -9.17 9.07
N GLY A 192 -11.12 -10.09 8.17
CA GLY A 192 -12.23 -10.99 8.40
C GLY A 192 -13.62 -10.42 8.09
N SER A 193 -13.75 -9.09 7.90
CA SER A 193 -15.00 -8.43 7.52
C SER A 193 -14.94 -7.75 6.16
N GLU A 194 -13.78 -7.20 5.79
CA GLU A 194 -13.52 -6.50 4.53
C GLU A 194 -12.14 -6.91 3.97
N PRO A 195 -11.91 -6.79 2.65
CA PRO A 195 -10.62 -7.15 2.07
C PRO A 195 -9.51 -6.23 2.56
N VAL A 196 -8.43 -6.82 3.08
CA VAL A 196 -7.20 -6.13 3.44
C VAL A 196 -6.06 -6.66 2.58
N PHE A 197 -5.33 -5.75 1.93
CA PHE A 197 -4.05 -6.05 1.31
C PHE A 197 -2.94 -5.60 2.25
N ASP A 198 -2.37 -6.56 2.98
CA ASP A 198 -1.32 -6.28 3.96
C ASP A 198 0.05 -6.17 3.28
N LEU A 199 0.30 -5.00 2.66
CA LEU A 199 1.56 -4.71 1.99
C LEU A 199 2.73 -4.75 2.99
N ALA A 200 2.53 -4.25 4.21
CA ALA A 200 3.56 -4.26 5.25
C ALA A 200 3.96 -5.68 5.67
N GLU A 201 3.01 -6.63 5.70
CA GLU A 201 3.34 -8.02 5.92
C GLU A 201 4.19 -8.57 4.76
N ILE A 202 3.73 -8.41 3.52
CA ILE A 202 4.41 -8.91 2.33
C ILE A 202 5.87 -8.42 2.25
N GLU A 203 6.10 -7.12 2.46
CA GLU A 203 7.42 -6.54 2.33
C GLU A 203 8.33 -6.73 3.56
N SER A 204 7.79 -7.24 4.67
CA SER A 204 8.56 -7.58 5.87
C SER A 204 8.90 -9.07 5.99
N VAL A 205 8.37 -9.93 5.13
CA VAL A 205 8.57 -11.38 5.16
C VAL A 205 9.62 -11.79 4.14
N TYR A 206 10.67 -12.49 4.60
CA TYR A 206 11.63 -13.13 3.72
C TYR A 206 11.01 -14.31 2.96
N PRO A 207 11.54 -14.70 1.79
CA PRO A 207 11.02 -15.85 1.02
C PRO A 207 10.96 -17.16 1.81
N TYR A 208 11.86 -17.33 2.79
CA TYR A 208 11.89 -18.51 3.67
C TYR A 208 10.97 -18.40 4.90
N GLY A 209 10.14 -17.35 4.97
CA GLY A 209 9.04 -17.22 5.93
C GLY A 209 9.35 -16.52 7.25
N SER A 210 10.63 -16.15 7.53
CA SER A 210 10.92 -15.27 8.69
C SER A 210 10.56 -13.82 8.38
N ARG A 211 10.39 -13.00 9.43
CA ARG A 211 10.09 -11.56 9.27
C ARG A 211 11.28 -10.70 9.67
N GLU A 212 11.51 -9.64 8.91
CA GLU A 212 12.48 -8.59 9.28
C GLU A 212 11.92 -7.75 10.41
N THR A 213 12.65 -7.63 11.51
CA THR A 213 12.18 -6.97 12.73
C THR A 213 13.22 -6.04 13.34
N PHE A 214 12.73 -5.12 14.17
CA PHE A 214 13.55 -4.32 15.08
C PHE A 214 12.82 -4.15 16.42
N THR A 215 13.53 -3.71 17.46
CA THR A 215 12.95 -3.49 18.78
C THR A 215 13.01 -2.01 19.11
N ALA A 216 11.89 -1.44 19.57
CA ALA A 216 11.81 -0.10 20.13
C ALA A 216 10.94 -0.14 21.39
N ASP A 217 11.38 0.51 22.46
CA ASP A 217 10.68 0.58 23.74
C ASP A 217 10.20 -0.78 24.29
N GLY A 218 11.00 -1.83 24.07
CA GLY A 218 10.71 -3.19 24.53
C GLY A 218 9.65 -3.94 23.71
N LYS A 219 9.09 -3.35 22.65
CA LYS A 219 8.16 -3.98 21.71
C LYS A 219 8.87 -4.30 20.39
N THR A 220 8.51 -5.40 19.77
CA THR A 220 9.00 -5.80 18.43
C THR A 220 8.10 -5.22 17.35
N TYR A 221 8.71 -4.63 16.34
CA TYR A 221 8.08 -4.07 15.17
C TYR A 221 8.66 -4.66 13.89
N TYR A 222 7.97 -4.49 12.77
CA TYR A 222 8.39 -4.99 11.47
C TYR A 222 9.00 -3.89 10.62
N SER A 223 9.92 -4.29 9.74
CA SER A 223 10.54 -3.39 8.76
C SER A 223 10.63 -4.08 7.39
N LEU A 224 10.80 -3.26 6.35
CA LEU A 224 11.05 -3.76 5.00
C LEU A 224 12.30 -4.63 4.97
N VAL A 225 12.19 -5.79 4.33
CA VAL A 225 13.34 -6.68 4.05
C VAL A 225 14.38 -5.91 3.24
N PRO A 226 15.66 -5.84 3.69
CA PRO A 226 16.69 -5.05 3.02
C PRO A 226 16.92 -5.40 1.56
N GLU A 227 16.73 -6.67 1.19
CA GLU A 227 16.92 -7.18 -0.17
C GLU A 227 15.82 -6.76 -1.14
N TYR A 228 14.68 -6.25 -0.65
CA TYR A 228 13.57 -5.80 -1.49
C TYR A 228 13.71 -4.35 -1.96
N THR A 229 14.73 -3.66 -1.50
CA THR A 229 14.96 -2.26 -1.86
C THR A 229 16.45 -1.95 -2.07
N ASN A 230 16.74 -1.05 -3.02
CA ASN A 230 18.09 -0.54 -3.26
C ASN A 230 18.33 0.84 -2.62
N ASP A 231 17.29 1.52 -2.19
CA ASP A 231 17.32 2.89 -1.67
C ASP A 231 16.74 3.03 -0.24
N GLY A 232 16.18 1.95 0.32
CA GLY A 232 15.67 1.88 1.68
C GLY A 232 14.16 2.01 1.82
N GLY A 233 13.45 2.16 0.69
CA GLY A 233 11.98 2.25 0.72
C GLY A 233 11.29 2.20 -0.62
#